data_9575289226492a08139317878830c2de
#
_entry.id   9575289226492a08139317878830c2de
#
_cell.length_a   1.000
_cell.length_b   1.000
_cell.length_c   1.000
_cell.angle_alpha   90.00
_cell.angle_beta   90.00
_cell.angle_gamma   90.00
#
_symmetry.space_group_name_H-M   'P 1'
#
loop_
_entity.id
_entity.type
_entity.pdbx_description
1 polymer ?
#
loop_
_entity_poly.entity_id
_entity_poly.type
_entity_poly.pdbx_seq_one_letter_code
_entity_poly.pdbx_strand_id
1 'polypeptide(L)'
;MATADLSSGPKLNSSSTIARRTTDLPLLVAQIASFSGLMAAGTTILRIPAPPPLFEITLAPVFYLAISVLFPRRVSFWSTALGSAIGEAINVVVYGGFPIYVAGIVWARAPEALIIYKFRNGSTRMLIISMVLATIYETFAFFFPDWLFYSLALFSYSDVPQGFAGGFALAFSDLFTMVDLVWIPVAIGAVVAVRKAFRTRFLD
;
A
#
# COMPACT_ATOMS: atom_id res chain seq x y z
N MET A 1 51.82 12.63 -45.01
CA MET A 1 51.47 12.93 -43.64
C MET A 1 50.01 13.36 -43.61
N ALA A 2 49.09 12.45 -43.36
CA ALA A 2 47.62 12.71 -43.37
C ALA A 2 47.16 12.83 -41.91
N THR A 3 46.66 14.01 -41.51
CA THR A 3 46.07 14.26 -40.22
C THR A 3 44.62 13.76 -40.25
N ALA A 4 44.33 12.73 -39.48
CA ALA A 4 42.97 12.23 -39.28
C ALA A 4 42.19 13.17 -38.35
N ASP A 5 41.05 13.71 -38.84
CA ASP A 5 40.09 14.51 -38.10
C ASP A 5 39.22 13.59 -37.18
N LEU A 6 39.44 13.65 -35.86
CA LEU A 6 38.73 12.85 -34.83
C LEU A 6 37.70 13.70 -34.08
N SER A 7 36.82 14.38 -34.81
CA SER A 7 35.78 15.20 -34.15
C SER A 7 34.34 14.90 -34.59
N SER A 8 33.89 13.67 -34.42
CA SER A 8 32.46 13.39 -34.47
C SER A 8 32.03 12.43 -33.36
N GLY A 9 32.04 12.95 -32.14
CA GLY A 9 31.36 12.27 -31.04
C GLY A 9 29.85 12.24 -31.27
N PRO A 10 29.15 11.15 -30.90
CA PRO A 10 27.70 11.05 -31.10
C PRO A 10 26.97 12.14 -30.29
N LYS A 11 26.34 13.08 -30.98
CA LYS A 11 25.43 14.07 -30.37
C LYS A 11 24.28 13.29 -29.75
N LEU A 12 24.32 13.08 -28.42
CA LEU A 12 23.20 12.54 -27.64
C LEU A 12 22.00 13.45 -27.87
N ASN A 13 21.01 12.92 -28.56
CA ASN A 13 19.79 13.61 -28.94
C ASN A 13 18.96 13.90 -27.68
N SER A 14 19.19 15.02 -26.99
CA SER A 14 18.52 15.46 -25.76
C SER A 14 16.99 15.53 -25.91
N SER A 15 16.50 15.71 -27.15
CA SER A 15 15.06 15.72 -27.45
C SER A 15 14.38 14.37 -27.25
N SER A 16 15.07 13.25 -27.52
CA SER A 16 14.51 11.91 -27.31
C SER A 16 14.30 11.55 -25.83
N THR A 17 15.16 12.08 -24.96
CA THR A 17 15.08 11.83 -23.51
C THR A 17 13.93 12.62 -22.87
N ILE A 18 13.65 13.83 -23.35
CA ILE A 18 12.54 14.66 -22.88
C ILE A 18 11.20 14.08 -23.37
N ALA A 19 11.10 13.66 -24.63
CA ALA A 19 9.91 13.05 -25.19
C ALA A 19 9.55 11.74 -24.48
N ARG A 20 10.54 10.91 -24.11
CA ARG A 20 10.31 9.68 -23.34
C ARG A 20 9.78 9.95 -21.93
N ARG A 21 10.26 10.99 -21.25
CA ARG A 21 9.76 11.39 -19.92
C ARG A 21 8.31 11.90 -19.94
N THR A 22 7.91 12.60 -21.01
CA THR A 22 6.54 13.14 -21.12
C THR A 22 5.50 12.08 -21.48
N THR A 23 5.89 11.03 -22.22
CA THR A 23 4.99 9.90 -22.54
C THR A 23 4.76 8.96 -21.34
N ASP A 24 5.70 8.89 -20.42
CA ASP A 24 5.57 8.02 -19.23
C ASP A 24 4.64 8.62 -18.14
N LEU A 25 4.45 9.94 -18.11
CA LEU A 25 3.63 10.60 -17.08
C LEU A 25 2.14 10.25 -17.16
N PRO A 26 1.47 10.31 -18.33
CA PRO A 26 0.07 9.88 -18.44
C PRO A 26 -0.14 8.43 -18.04
N LEU A 27 0.77 7.53 -18.40
CA LEU A 27 0.72 6.13 -18.02
C LEU A 27 0.87 5.96 -16.49
N LEU A 28 1.80 6.68 -15.89
CA LEU A 28 1.99 6.68 -14.44
C LEU A 28 0.72 7.14 -13.70
N VAL A 29 0.12 8.23 -14.15
CA VAL A 29 -1.12 8.77 -13.57
C VAL A 29 -2.27 7.77 -13.75
N ALA A 30 -2.43 7.20 -14.93
CA ALA A 30 -3.46 6.21 -15.21
C ALA A 30 -3.31 4.96 -14.32
N GLN A 31 -2.09 4.46 -14.13
CA GLN A 31 -1.81 3.33 -13.24
C GLN A 31 -2.14 3.67 -11.78
N ILE A 32 -1.69 4.82 -11.29
CA ILE A 32 -1.99 5.26 -9.92
C ILE A 32 -3.51 5.38 -9.73
N ALA A 33 -4.22 6.04 -10.64
CA ALA A 33 -5.67 6.21 -10.54
C ALA A 33 -6.42 4.87 -10.56
N SER A 34 -6.08 3.98 -11.49
CA SER A 34 -6.73 2.68 -11.61
C SER A 34 -6.51 1.81 -10.37
N PHE A 35 -5.28 1.75 -9.86
CA PHE A 35 -4.98 0.95 -8.67
C PHE A 35 -5.51 1.60 -7.39
N SER A 36 -5.58 2.93 -7.30
CA SER A 36 -6.25 3.61 -6.19
C SER A 36 -7.75 3.29 -6.16
N GLY A 37 -8.41 3.27 -7.31
CA GLY A 37 -9.80 2.86 -7.41
C GLY A 37 -10.01 1.40 -6.98
N LEU A 38 -9.14 0.49 -7.41
CA LEU A 38 -9.18 -0.92 -7.01
C LEU A 38 -8.96 -1.09 -5.50
N MET A 39 -8.02 -0.34 -4.92
CA MET A 39 -7.75 -0.32 -3.49
C MET A 39 -8.95 0.20 -2.69
N ALA A 40 -9.53 1.34 -3.11
CA ALA A 40 -10.70 1.91 -2.48
C ALA A 40 -11.89 0.93 -2.51
N ALA A 41 -12.12 0.26 -3.64
CA ALA A 41 -13.14 -0.78 -3.76
C ALA A 41 -12.86 -1.96 -2.83
N GLY A 42 -11.59 -2.39 -2.71
CA GLY A 42 -11.18 -3.45 -1.79
C GLY A 42 -11.42 -3.10 -0.33
N THR A 43 -11.29 -1.83 0.02
CA THR A 43 -11.52 -1.32 1.38
C THR A 43 -13.00 -1.16 1.70
N THR A 44 -13.83 -0.77 0.72
CA THR A 44 -15.24 -0.38 0.97
C THR A 44 -16.26 -1.43 0.56
N ILE A 45 -16.11 -2.01 -0.64
CA ILE A 45 -17.10 -2.92 -1.22
C ILE A 45 -16.79 -4.37 -0.85
N LEU A 46 -15.52 -4.76 -0.93
CA LEU A 46 -15.05 -6.13 -0.68
C LEU A 46 -14.68 -6.30 0.80
N ARG A 47 -15.67 -6.07 1.65
CA ARG A 47 -15.55 -6.09 3.09
C ARG A 47 -16.47 -7.15 3.67
N ILE A 48 -15.95 -7.94 4.61
CA ILE A 48 -16.67 -8.97 5.35
C ILE A 48 -16.87 -8.47 6.76
N PRO A 49 -18.11 -8.19 7.19
CA PRO A 49 -18.38 -7.87 8.58
C PRO A 49 -17.92 -9.01 9.50
N ALA A 50 -17.19 -8.67 10.53
CA ALA A 50 -16.73 -9.63 11.53
C ALA A 50 -17.20 -9.18 12.94
N PRO A 51 -17.43 -10.12 13.86
CA PRO A 51 -17.75 -9.72 15.22
C PRO A 51 -16.55 -9.03 15.88
N PRO A 52 -16.80 -8.14 16.87
CA PRO A 52 -15.71 -7.58 17.66
C PRO A 52 -14.79 -8.68 18.20
N PRO A 53 -13.48 -8.44 18.28
CA PRO A 53 -12.78 -7.17 18.09
C PRO A 53 -12.32 -6.90 16.66
N LEU A 54 -12.55 -7.78 15.69
CA LEU A 54 -12.08 -7.62 14.32
C LEU A 54 -12.84 -6.56 13.53
N PHE A 55 -14.12 -6.34 13.85
CA PHE A 55 -15.06 -5.44 13.19
C PHE A 55 -15.22 -5.66 11.68
N GLU A 56 -14.16 -5.86 10.93
CA GLU A 56 -14.19 -6.11 9.49
C GLU A 56 -12.93 -6.80 8.97
N ILE A 57 -13.12 -7.57 7.90
CA ILE A 57 -12.03 -8.12 7.10
C ILE A 57 -12.20 -7.57 5.68
N THR A 58 -11.18 -6.92 5.13
CA THR A 58 -11.22 -6.35 3.79
C THR A 58 -10.30 -7.10 2.84
N LEU A 59 -10.55 -6.98 1.52
CA LEU A 59 -9.65 -7.52 0.50
C LEU A 59 -8.55 -6.53 0.08
N ALA A 60 -8.52 -5.34 0.65
CA ALA A 60 -7.49 -4.35 0.36
C ALA A 60 -6.05 -4.89 0.47
N PRO A 61 -5.70 -5.72 1.49
CA PRO A 61 -4.36 -6.30 1.62
C PRO A 61 -3.91 -7.09 0.39
N VAL A 62 -4.78 -7.85 -0.24
CA VAL A 62 -4.44 -8.58 -1.47
C VAL A 62 -3.94 -7.65 -2.56
N PHE A 63 -4.61 -6.50 -2.72
CA PHE A 63 -4.27 -5.54 -3.76
C PHE A 63 -2.96 -4.80 -3.47
N TYR A 64 -2.80 -4.18 -2.29
CA TYR A 64 -1.58 -3.42 -2.04
C TYR A 64 -0.34 -4.30 -1.93
N LEU A 65 -0.45 -5.51 -1.37
CA LEU A 65 0.63 -6.48 -1.34
C LEU A 65 1.05 -6.87 -2.78
N ALA A 66 0.09 -7.21 -3.65
CA ALA A 66 0.38 -7.60 -5.03
C ALA A 66 0.94 -6.44 -5.86
N ILE A 67 0.33 -5.25 -5.78
CA ILE A 67 0.76 -4.04 -6.50
C ILE A 67 2.19 -3.68 -6.11
N SER A 68 2.55 -3.79 -4.83
CA SER A 68 3.88 -3.46 -4.33
C SER A 68 4.99 -4.36 -4.90
N VAL A 69 4.65 -5.59 -5.28
CA VAL A 69 5.58 -6.50 -5.94
C VAL A 69 5.66 -6.28 -7.45
N LEU A 70 4.52 -6.01 -8.08
CA LEU A 70 4.40 -6.00 -9.54
C LEU A 70 4.80 -4.67 -10.17
N PHE A 71 4.60 -3.56 -9.48
CA PHE A 71 4.71 -2.22 -10.07
C PHE A 71 5.87 -1.39 -9.51
N PRO A 72 6.28 -0.30 -10.20
CA PRO A 72 7.33 0.59 -9.75
C PRO A 72 6.98 1.25 -8.40
N ARG A 73 8.00 1.61 -7.64
CA ARG A 73 7.87 2.24 -6.31
C ARG A 73 6.85 3.39 -6.26
N ARG A 74 6.86 4.27 -7.28
CA ARG A 74 5.95 5.42 -7.32
C ARG A 74 4.48 4.99 -7.47
N VAL A 75 4.22 4.01 -8.34
CA VAL A 75 2.88 3.46 -8.53
C VAL A 75 2.41 2.79 -7.23
N SER A 76 3.21 1.88 -6.69
CA SER A 76 2.87 1.14 -5.47
C SER A 76 2.58 2.07 -4.29
N PHE A 77 3.47 3.03 -4.04
CA PHE A 77 3.31 3.97 -2.92
C PHE A 77 2.05 4.84 -3.07
N TRP A 78 1.92 5.53 -4.21
CA TRP A 78 0.81 6.47 -4.39
C TRP A 78 -0.54 5.80 -4.55
N SER A 79 -0.62 4.65 -5.22
CA SER A 79 -1.89 3.92 -5.32
C SER A 79 -2.33 3.36 -3.97
N THR A 80 -1.41 2.87 -3.14
CA THR A 80 -1.73 2.42 -1.78
C THR A 80 -2.16 3.60 -0.90
N ALA A 81 -1.42 4.70 -0.92
CA ALA A 81 -1.74 5.89 -0.14
C ALA A 81 -3.12 6.47 -0.51
N LEU A 82 -3.32 6.79 -1.79
CA LEU A 82 -4.56 7.41 -2.25
C LEU A 82 -5.75 6.46 -2.18
N GLY A 83 -5.56 5.20 -2.57
CA GLY A 83 -6.64 4.22 -2.54
C GLY A 83 -7.12 3.92 -1.13
N SER A 84 -6.19 3.79 -0.17
CA SER A 84 -6.54 3.63 1.24
C SER A 84 -7.21 4.88 1.80
N ALA A 85 -6.70 6.08 1.50
CA ALA A 85 -7.32 7.34 1.93
C ALA A 85 -8.75 7.50 1.40
N ILE A 86 -8.98 7.22 0.11
CA ILE A 86 -10.31 7.29 -0.49
C ILE A 86 -11.24 6.26 0.15
N GLY A 87 -10.79 5.01 0.30
CA GLY A 87 -11.56 3.96 0.94
C GLY A 87 -11.95 4.32 2.37
N GLU A 88 -11.00 4.80 3.16
CA GLU A 88 -11.26 5.21 4.54
C GLU A 88 -12.14 6.45 4.63
N ALA A 89 -11.96 7.43 3.75
CA ALA A 89 -12.85 8.59 3.70
C ALA A 89 -14.32 8.18 3.43
N ILE A 90 -14.54 7.21 2.55
CA ILE A 90 -15.87 6.64 2.32
C ILE A 90 -16.39 5.93 3.58
N ASN A 91 -15.55 5.12 4.24
CA ASN A 91 -15.92 4.43 5.48
C ASN A 91 -16.30 5.41 6.59
N VAL A 92 -15.51 6.47 6.78
CA VAL A 92 -15.82 7.54 7.77
C VAL A 92 -17.17 8.20 7.49
N VAL A 93 -17.48 8.49 6.22
CA VAL A 93 -18.76 9.12 5.84
C VAL A 93 -19.93 8.17 5.98
N VAL A 94 -19.78 6.91 5.60
CA VAL A 94 -20.88 5.92 5.52
C VAL A 94 -21.17 5.28 6.88
N TYR A 95 -20.12 4.94 7.62
CA TYR A 95 -20.24 4.14 8.86
C TYR A 95 -19.96 4.95 10.13
N GLY A 96 -19.55 6.20 9.98
CA GLY A 96 -19.06 7.03 11.06
C GLY A 96 -17.61 6.75 11.39
N GLY A 97 -16.95 7.71 11.98
CA GLY A 97 -15.56 7.61 12.37
C GLY A 97 -14.91 8.99 12.46
N PHE A 98 -13.67 9.02 12.89
CA PHE A 98 -12.93 10.27 12.99
C PHE A 98 -12.13 10.50 11.70
N PRO A 99 -12.19 11.71 11.09
CA PRO A 99 -11.45 12.03 9.86
C PRO A 99 -9.94 11.83 9.98
N ILE A 100 -9.39 11.83 11.20
CA ILE A 100 -7.97 11.57 11.45
C ILE A 100 -7.54 10.19 10.95
N TYR A 101 -8.45 9.20 10.94
CA TYR A 101 -8.16 7.85 10.44
C TYR A 101 -7.87 7.81 8.95
N VAL A 102 -8.37 8.79 8.17
CA VAL A 102 -7.99 8.93 6.75
C VAL A 102 -6.49 9.21 6.61
N ALA A 103 -5.92 10.04 7.47
CA ALA A 103 -4.48 10.26 7.50
C ALA A 103 -3.75 9.06 8.14
N GLY A 104 -4.32 8.45 9.17
CA GLY A 104 -3.80 7.28 9.86
C GLY A 104 -3.58 6.10 8.93
N ILE A 105 -4.56 5.77 8.08
CA ILE A 105 -4.46 4.64 7.16
C ILE A 105 -3.38 4.87 6.07
N VAL A 106 -3.17 6.12 5.65
CA VAL A 106 -2.07 6.46 4.74
C VAL A 106 -0.72 6.25 5.43
N TRP A 107 -0.60 6.69 6.68
CA TRP A 107 0.58 6.50 7.51
C TRP A 107 0.89 5.01 7.74
N ALA A 108 -0.12 4.19 7.95
CA ALA A 108 0.04 2.77 8.16
C ALA A 108 0.39 2.02 6.86
N ARG A 109 -0.38 2.21 5.78
CA ARG A 109 -0.28 1.39 4.55
C ARG A 109 0.73 1.86 3.51
N ALA A 110 0.94 3.17 3.35
CA ALA A 110 1.89 3.63 2.32
C ALA A 110 3.34 3.17 2.57
N PRO A 111 3.88 3.16 3.80
CA PRO A 111 5.19 2.60 4.07
C PRO A 111 5.31 1.10 3.84
N GLU A 112 4.23 0.32 4.02
CA GLU A 112 4.23 -1.10 3.69
C GLU A 112 4.62 -1.37 2.24
N ALA A 113 4.04 -0.58 1.31
CA ALA A 113 4.37 -0.68 -0.09
C ALA A 113 5.88 -0.49 -0.34
N LEU A 114 6.54 0.36 0.45
CA LEU A 114 7.99 0.58 0.36
C LEU A 114 8.80 -0.59 0.93
N ILE A 115 8.34 -1.17 2.05
CA ILE A 115 8.97 -2.34 2.68
C ILE A 115 8.96 -3.50 1.68
N ILE A 116 7.80 -3.83 1.12
CA ILE A 116 7.64 -4.94 0.17
C ILE A 116 8.42 -4.66 -1.11
N TYR A 117 8.35 -3.45 -1.65
CA TYR A 117 9.06 -3.07 -2.86
C TYR A 117 10.57 -3.29 -2.75
N LYS A 118 11.16 -3.03 -1.59
CA LYS A 118 12.60 -3.23 -1.34
C LYS A 118 13.03 -4.69 -1.60
N PHE A 119 12.15 -5.66 -1.33
CA PHE A 119 12.46 -7.09 -1.43
C PHE A 119 11.79 -7.79 -2.63
N ARG A 120 11.11 -7.05 -3.51
CA ARG A 120 10.31 -7.61 -4.61
C ARG A 120 11.08 -8.49 -5.60
N ASN A 121 12.38 -8.28 -5.73
CA ASN A 121 13.27 -9.05 -6.62
C ASN A 121 14.00 -10.17 -5.88
N GLY A 122 13.77 -10.34 -4.59
CA GLY A 122 14.35 -11.40 -3.78
C GLY A 122 13.70 -12.76 -4.01
N SER A 123 14.17 -13.76 -3.26
CA SER A 123 13.53 -15.08 -3.24
C SER A 123 12.09 -14.99 -2.70
N THR A 124 11.27 -16.01 -3.00
CA THR A 124 9.91 -16.11 -2.46
C THR A 124 9.88 -16.02 -0.93
N ARG A 125 10.89 -16.59 -0.26
CA ARG A 125 11.00 -16.48 1.21
C ARG A 125 11.21 -15.04 1.67
N MET A 126 12.10 -14.29 1.00
CA MET A 126 12.33 -12.88 1.31
C MET A 126 11.09 -12.02 1.05
N LEU A 127 10.34 -12.36 0.01
CA LEU A 127 9.08 -11.68 -0.30
C LEU A 127 8.04 -11.93 0.79
N ILE A 128 7.86 -13.18 1.22
CA ILE A 128 6.95 -13.52 2.34
C ILE A 128 7.37 -12.78 3.60
N ILE A 129 8.65 -12.82 3.96
CA ILE A 129 9.16 -12.12 5.15
C ILE A 129 8.88 -10.61 5.06
N SER A 130 9.08 -10.00 3.87
CA SER A 130 8.79 -8.57 3.71
C SER A 130 7.30 -8.22 3.85
N MET A 131 6.40 -9.09 3.37
CA MET A 131 4.97 -8.92 3.54
C MET A 131 4.56 -9.06 5.02
N VAL A 132 5.10 -10.07 5.72
CA VAL A 132 4.88 -10.24 7.15
C VAL A 132 5.37 -9.02 7.94
N LEU A 133 6.59 -8.53 7.66
CA LEU A 133 7.12 -7.34 8.32
C LEU A 133 6.30 -6.09 8.01
N ALA A 134 5.77 -5.98 6.79
CA ALA A 134 4.90 -4.89 6.39
C ALA A 134 3.59 -4.91 7.19
N THR A 135 2.91 -6.05 7.29
CA THR A 135 1.69 -6.20 8.10
C THR A 135 1.94 -5.96 9.59
N ILE A 136 3.08 -6.43 10.13
CA ILE A 136 3.47 -6.10 11.51
C ILE A 136 3.63 -4.60 11.68
N TYR A 137 4.29 -3.93 10.75
CA TYR A 137 4.42 -2.47 10.77
C TYR A 137 3.05 -1.79 10.77
N GLU A 138 2.12 -2.17 9.86
CA GLU A 138 0.76 -1.63 9.79
C GLU A 138 0.04 -1.76 11.14
N THR A 139 0.07 -2.95 11.71
CA THR A 139 -0.56 -3.25 13.01
C THR A 139 -0.08 -2.28 14.09
N PHE A 140 1.22 -2.10 14.21
CA PHE A 140 1.76 -1.19 15.23
C PHE A 140 1.59 0.29 14.85
N ALA A 141 1.48 0.61 13.57
CA ALA A 141 1.19 1.96 13.09
C ALA A 141 -0.23 2.43 13.44
N PHE A 142 -1.17 1.50 13.65
CA PHE A 142 -2.48 1.78 14.24
C PHE A 142 -2.44 1.72 15.77
N PHE A 143 -1.92 0.65 16.33
CA PHE A 143 -1.93 0.40 17.76
C PHE A 143 -1.36 1.55 18.60
N PHE A 144 -0.20 2.10 18.25
CA PHE A 144 0.42 3.15 19.07
C PHE A 144 -0.32 4.48 19.07
N PRO A 145 -0.80 5.02 17.92
CA PRO A 145 -1.64 6.20 17.92
C PRO A 145 -2.96 5.98 18.66
N ASP A 146 -3.63 4.87 18.48
CA ASP A 146 -4.91 4.60 19.12
C ASP A 146 -4.75 4.42 20.64
N TRP A 147 -3.67 3.78 21.08
CA TRP A 147 -3.33 3.76 22.49
C TRP A 147 -3.23 5.18 23.09
N LEU A 148 -2.57 6.09 22.39
CA LEU A 148 -2.47 7.49 22.83
C LEU A 148 -3.84 8.17 22.79
N PHE A 149 -4.61 7.97 21.73
CA PHE A 149 -5.92 8.60 21.55
C PHE A 149 -6.91 8.15 22.63
N TYR A 150 -7.00 6.89 22.91
CA TYR A 150 -7.84 6.37 24.01
C TYR A 150 -7.34 6.81 25.38
N SER A 151 -6.02 6.84 25.59
CA SER A 151 -5.47 7.28 26.87
C SER A 151 -5.82 8.71 27.22
N LEU A 152 -5.92 9.59 26.22
CA LEU A 152 -6.16 11.03 26.36
C LEU A 152 -7.56 11.48 25.94
N ALA A 153 -8.45 10.58 25.53
CA ALA A 153 -9.74 10.89 24.90
C ALA A 153 -9.63 11.80 23.66
N LEU A 154 -8.60 11.57 22.83
CA LEU A 154 -8.38 12.31 21.60
C LEU A 154 -8.81 11.43 20.41
N PHE A 155 -9.64 11.98 19.49
CA PHE A 155 -10.04 11.27 18.27
C PHE A 155 -10.48 9.80 18.51
N SER A 156 -11.17 9.55 19.62
CA SER A 156 -11.62 8.23 20.03
C SER A 156 -13.09 8.23 20.41
N TYR A 157 -13.69 7.03 20.45
CA TYR A 157 -15.08 6.85 20.85
C TYR A 157 -15.30 6.98 22.37
N SER A 158 -14.27 7.28 23.13
CA SER A 158 -14.33 7.51 24.55
C SER A 158 -14.24 8.99 24.85
N ASP A 159 -15.30 9.53 25.46
CA ASP A 159 -15.37 10.94 25.89
C ASP A 159 -14.55 11.21 27.18
N VAL A 160 -14.09 10.14 27.82
CA VAL A 160 -13.34 10.22 29.06
C VAL A 160 -11.95 9.61 28.88
N PRO A 161 -10.87 10.31 29.29
CA PRO A 161 -9.53 9.74 29.28
C PRO A 161 -9.46 8.45 30.07
N GLN A 162 -9.03 7.37 29.42
CA GLN A 162 -8.95 6.03 30.01
C GLN A 162 -7.66 5.83 30.82
N GLY A 163 -6.75 6.82 30.74
CA GLY A 163 -5.40 6.65 31.25
C GLY A 163 -4.60 5.61 30.47
N PHE A 164 -3.34 5.48 30.82
CA PHE A 164 -2.39 4.70 30.02
C PHE A 164 -2.74 3.20 29.93
N ALA A 165 -3.17 2.59 31.03
CA ALA A 165 -3.56 1.17 31.04
C ALA A 165 -4.90 0.91 30.36
N GLY A 166 -5.90 1.78 30.56
CA GLY A 166 -7.19 1.67 29.89
C GLY A 166 -7.09 1.89 28.39
N GLY A 167 -6.34 2.90 27.97
CA GLY A 167 -6.06 3.15 26.56
C GLY A 167 -5.36 1.98 25.88
N PHE A 168 -4.39 1.35 26.56
CA PHE A 168 -3.75 0.11 26.08
C PHE A 168 -4.77 -1.01 25.86
N ALA A 169 -5.65 -1.24 26.83
CA ALA A 169 -6.65 -2.30 26.74
C ALA A 169 -7.62 -2.11 25.57
N LEU A 170 -7.99 -0.85 25.27
CA LEU A 170 -8.86 -0.53 24.13
C LEU A 170 -8.12 -0.68 22.80
N ALA A 171 -6.91 -0.15 22.69
CA ALA A 171 -6.09 -0.26 21.49
C ALA A 171 -5.65 -1.70 21.19
N PHE A 172 -5.75 -2.60 22.17
CA PHE A 172 -5.37 -4.01 21.99
C PHE A 172 -6.13 -4.68 20.83
N SER A 173 -7.32 -4.20 20.50
CA SER A 173 -8.08 -4.66 19.34
C SER A 173 -7.34 -4.46 18.01
N ASP A 174 -6.47 -3.44 17.90
CA ASP A 174 -5.72 -3.19 16.67
C ASP A 174 -4.71 -4.29 16.35
N LEU A 175 -4.30 -5.08 17.35
CA LEU A 175 -3.44 -6.24 17.11
C LEU A 175 -4.13 -7.33 16.27
N PHE A 176 -5.46 -7.30 16.18
CA PHE A 176 -6.21 -8.20 15.30
C PHE A 176 -6.09 -7.85 13.81
N THR A 177 -5.55 -6.67 13.45
CA THR A 177 -5.17 -6.38 12.05
C THR A 177 -4.13 -7.36 11.52
N MET A 178 -3.42 -8.08 12.40
CA MET A 178 -2.57 -9.22 11.98
C MET A 178 -3.34 -10.31 11.23
N VAL A 179 -4.67 -10.32 11.25
CA VAL A 179 -5.47 -11.20 10.38
C VAL A 179 -5.13 -11.00 8.90
N ASP A 180 -4.63 -9.85 8.51
CA ASP A 180 -4.21 -9.55 7.14
C ASP A 180 -3.06 -10.44 6.64
N LEU A 181 -2.33 -11.12 7.55
CA LEU A 181 -1.36 -12.15 7.18
C LEU A 181 -2.00 -13.31 6.38
N VAL A 182 -3.29 -13.56 6.57
CA VAL A 182 -4.05 -14.58 5.82
C VAL A 182 -4.08 -14.29 4.31
N TRP A 183 -3.97 -13.01 3.93
CA TRP A 183 -3.99 -12.58 2.53
C TRP A 183 -2.66 -12.74 1.80
N ILE A 184 -1.55 -12.97 2.52
CA ILE A 184 -0.22 -13.12 1.90
C ILE A 184 -0.19 -14.25 0.86
N PRO A 185 -0.68 -15.48 1.14
CA PRO A 185 -0.73 -16.54 0.13
C PRO A 185 -1.54 -16.16 -1.11
N VAL A 186 -2.66 -15.46 -0.92
CA VAL A 186 -3.54 -15.00 -2.02
C VAL A 186 -2.82 -13.95 -2.87
N ALA A 187 -2.17 -12.97 -2.23
CA ALA A 187 -1.39 -11.95 -2.92
C ALA A 187 -0.23 -12.55 -3.72
N ILE A 188 0.49 -13.53 -3.15
CA ILE A 188 1.56 -14.24 -3.85
C ILE A 188 1.01 -15.01 -5.04
N GLY A 189 -0.11 -15.71 -4.87
CA GLY A 189 -0.79 -16.41 -5.98
C GLY A 189 -1.15 -15.45 -7.12
N ALA A 190 -1.70 -14.29 -6.80
CA ALA A 190 -2.00 -13.24 -7.77
C ALA A 190 -0.74 -12.74 -8.50
N VAL A 191 0.34 -12.48 -7.76
CA VAL A 191 1.63 -12.07 -8.33
C VAL A 191 2.18 -13.11 -9.30
N VAL A 192 2.15 -14.38 -8.92
CA VAL A 192 2.63 -15.50 -9.76
C VAL A 192 1.77 -15.62 -11.02
N ALA A 193 0.44 -15.56 -10.89
CA ALA A 193 -0.48 -15.62 -12.00
C ALA A 193 -0.27 -14.49 -13.02
N VAL A 194 -0.14 -13.24 -12.52
CA VAL A 194 0.13 -12.07 -13.36
C VAL A 194 1.49 -12.21 -14.07
N ARG A 195 2.55 -12.55 -13.34
CA ARG A 195 3.88 -12.73 -13.94
C ARG A 195 3.88 -13.81 -15.03
N LYS A 196 3.17 -14.91 -14.81
CA LYS A 196 3.02 -15.98 -15.79
C LYS A 196 2.26 -15.50 -17.04
N ALA A 197 1.14 -14.80 -16.86
CA ALA A 197 0.33 -14.29 -17.98
C ALA A 197 1.08 -13.28 -18.85
N PHE A 198 1.90 -12.42 -18.24
CA PHE A 198 2.73 -11.48 -19.00
C PHE A 198 3.90 -12.16 -19.71
N ARG A 199 4.53 -13.15 -19.08
CA ARG A 199 5.66 -13.89 -19.68
C ARG A 199 5.25 -14.68 -20.94
N THR A 200 4.05 -15.26 -20.95
CA THR A 200 3.53 -15.99 -22.12
C THR A 200 3.13 -15.08 -23.27
N ARG A 201 2.76 -13.81 -23.01
CA ARG A 201 2.37 -12.85 -24.07
C ARG A 201 3.54 -12.15 -24.75
N PHE A 202 4.73 -12.16 -24.16
CA PHE A 202 5.92 -11.49 -24.71
C PHE A 202 6.93 -12.46 -25.33
N LEU A 203 6.66 -13.77 -25.33
CA LEU A 203 7.54 -14.80 -25.91
C LEU A 203 6.94 -15.47 -27.15
N ASP A 204 5.70 -15.16 -27.52
CA ASP A 204 5.04 -15.51 -28.78
C ASP A 204 5.03 -14.30 -29.72
#